data_458794fdf8e4b7abb273b42dac65970d
#
_entry.id   458794fdf8e4b7abb273b42dac65970d
#
_cell.length_a   1.000
_cell.length_b   1.000
_cell.length_c   1.000
_cell.angle_alpha   90.00
_cell.angle_beta   90.00
_cell.angle_gamma   90.00
#
_symmetry.space_group_name_H-M   'P 1'
#
loop_
_entity.id
_entity.type
_entity.pdbx_description
1 polymer ?
#
loop_
_entity_poly.entity_id
_entity_poly.type
_entity_poly.pdbx_seq_one_letter_code
_entity_poly.pdbx_strand_id
1 'polypeptide(L)'
;MQFHTTRRVALLATGLFCLQEAPAQPAAQSPSAAKPPLYNTTKQKLLQGKQVFSYTQSKFDIAGNCEMAKHYDYTWYEMQHSTLEFRDIEAMIAACPHAGATPMIRLPDAQEWRIQHSTDIGVLGVIIPTVDDVDRAREAVKWARYPPVARRSVGQGQAGSIWGGRGINYRQTINDNMLVVIMIETPTGVANAYDIASVPGVDVVIIGNADLASFSGYPAGSEEYNRLVQKVHDDVVRAGKIFGQADARQAKDHPLSSESKFFQNGPSNDGYVPTGRGGRPTDPNAPPPGEGGPTVPPAAGRGRGGRGGN
;
A
#
# COMPACT_ATOMS: atom_id res chain seq x y z
N MET A 1 -90.51 30.86 40.20
CA MET A 1 -89.40 31.26 39.37
C MET A 1 -89.03 30.11 38.47
N GLN A 2 -89.48 30.15 37.25
CA GLN A 2 -89.24 29.12 36.26
C GLN A 2 -88.19 29.56 35.28
N PHE A 3 -87.08 28.83 35.14
CA PHE A 3 -86.08 29.04 34.10
C PHE A 3 -86.32 28.10 32.93
N HIS A 4 -86.61 28.68 31.79
CA HIS A 4 -86.67 27.96 30.49
C HIS A 4 -85.30 27.82 29.89
N THR A 5 -84.85 26.61 29.69
CA THR A 5 -83.61 26.26 28.98
C THR A 5 -83.93 25.88 27.55
N THR A 6 -83.53 26.71 26.59
CA THR A 6 -83.64 26.50 25.17
C THR A 6 -82.43 25.69 24.66
N ARG A 7 -82.66 24.47 24.21
CA ARG A 7 -81.61 23.68 23.51
C ARG A 7 -81.51 24.10 22.06
N ARG A 8 -80.34 24.54 21.66
CA ARG A 8 -79.95 24.74 20.25
C ARG A 8 -79.34 23.44 19.72
N VAL A 9 -79.95 22.91 18.65
CA VAL A 9 -79.42 21.76 17.87
C VAL A 9 -78.48 22.33 16.83
N ALA A 10 -77.19 21.93 16.87
CA ALA A 10 -76.22 22.29 15.87
C ALA A 10 -76.17 21.14 14.80
N LEU A 11 -76.51 21.44 13.57
CA LEU A 11 -76.30 20.54 12.43
C LEU A 11 -74.81 20.54 12.06
N LEU A 12 -74.18 19.39 12.19
CA LEU A 12 -72.86 19.15 11.63
C LEU A 12 -72.98 18.75 10.16
N ALA A 13 -72.51 19.63 9.28
CA ALA A 13 -72.34 19.33 7.87
C ALA A 13 -70.97 18.64 7.68
N THR A 14 -71.02 17.36 7.34
CA THR A 14 -69.83 16.57 6.95
C THR A 14 -69.47 16.91 5.49
N GLY A 15 -68.50 17.81 5.30
CA GLY A 15 -67.88 18.05 4.01
C GLY A 15 -66.91 16.94 3.66
N LEU A 16 -67.22 16.20 2.61
CA LEU A 16 -66.33 15.16 2.04
C LEU A 16 -65.23 15.89 1.25
N PHE A 17 -64.02 16.02 1.82
CA PHE A 17 -62.84 16.54 1.11
C PHE A 17 -62.27 15.40 0.25
N CYS A 18 -62.46 15.45 -1.07
CA CYS A 18 -61.70 14.63 -2.02
C CYS A 18 -60.25 15.12 -2.01
N LEU A 19 -59.36 14.37 -1.39
CA LEU A 19 -57.93 14.54 -1.56
C LEU A 19 -57.57 14.09 -2.99
N GLN A 20 -57.32 15.04 -3.90
CA GLN A 20 -56.69 14.77 -5.17
C GLN A 20 -55.19 14.55 -4.93
N GLU A 21 -54.75 13.29 -5.07
CA GLU A 21 -53.31 12.98 -5.10
C GLU A 21 -52.69 13.66 -6.28
N ALA A 22 -51.76 14.59 -6.02
CA ALA A 22 -50.90 15.17 -7.04
C ALA A 22 -50.02 14.10 -7.66
N PRO A 23 -49.84 14.04 -8.99
CA PRO A 23 -48.94 13.06 -9.61
C PRO A 23 -47.53 13.25 -9.07
N ALA A 24 -46.94 12.14 -8.57
CA ALA A 24 -45.57 12.10 -8.12
C ALA A 24 -44.63 12.56 -9.28
N GLN A 25 -43.93 13.65 -9.09
CA GLN A 25 -42.86 14.07 -10.02
C GLN A 25 -41.81 12.96 -10.05
N PRO A 26 -41.36 12.54 -11.26
CA PRO A 26 -40.25 11.60 -11.34
C PRO A 26 -39.03 12.25 -10.64
N ALA A 27 -38.44 11.52 -9.69
CA ALA A 27 -37.24 11.95 -9.01
C ALA A 27 -36.17 12.34 -10.05
N ALA A 28 -35.74 13.58 -10.00
CA ALA A 28 -34.67 14.07 -10.86
C ALA A 28 -33.45 13.13 -10.60
N GLN A 29 -33.02 12.43 -11.64
CA GLN A 29 -31.81 11.64 -11.60
C GLN A 29 -30.68 12.61 -11.26
N SER A 30 -30.07 12.44 -10.09
CA SER A 30 -28.88 13.20 -9.72
C SER A 30 -27.84 13.03 -10.83
N PRO A 31 -27.21 14.09 -11.33
CA PRO A 31 -26.17 13.97 -12.33
C PRO A 31 -25.15 12.95 -11.85
N SER A 32 -24.81 12.01 -12.71
CA SER A 32 -23.77 11.00 -12.43
C SER A 32 -22.53 11.75 -11.91
N ALA A 33 -22.23 11.60 -10.63
CA ALA A 33 -21.10 12.28 -10.03
C ALA A 33 -19.84 11.91 -10.84
N ALA A 34 -19.18 12.91 -11.39
CA ALA A 34 -17.93 12.70 -12.12
C ALA A 34 -16.98 11.91 -11.23
N LYS A 35 -16.35 10.86 -11.79
CA LYS A 35 -15.42 10.01 -11.05
C LYS A 35 -14.34 10.89 -10.42
N PRO A 36 -14.03 10.71 -9.13
CA PRO A 36 -12.99 11.51 -8.45
C PRO A 36 -11.66 11.47 -9.22
N PRO A 37 -10.89 12.57 -9.22
CA PRO A 37 -9.61 12.59 -9.92
C PRO A 37 -8.65 11.56 -9.33
N LEU A 38 -8.04 10.74 -10.20
CA LEU A 38 -7.01 9.79 -9.84
C LEU A 38 -5.65 10.47 -10.01
N TYR A 39 -5.04 10.91 -8.91
CA TYR A 39 -3.73 11.56 -8.90
C TYR A 39 -2.59 10.63 -8.48
N ASN A 40 -2.87 9.43 -7.99
CA ASN A 40 -1.87 8.39 -7.77
C ASN A 40 -1.42 7.81 -9.12
N THR A 41 -0.27 8.26 -9.62
CA THR A 41 0.26 7.88 -10.94
C THR A 41 0.61 6.40 -11.03
N THR A 42 1.09 5.81 -9.93
CA THR A 42 1.35 4.37 -9.84
C THR A 42 0.06 3.56 -10.00
N LYS A 43 -1.00 3.95 -9.30
CA LYS A 43 -2.31 3.32 -9.43
C LYS A 43 -2.87 3.46 -10.85
N GLN A 44 -2.69 4.62 -11.48
CA GLN A 44 -3.08 4.81 -12.89
C GLN A 44 -2.38 3.79 -13.82
N LYS A 45 -1.06 3.63 -13.69
CA LYS A 45 -0.29 2.66 -14.50
C LYS A 45 -0.75 1.22 -14.24
N LEU A 46 -0.94 0.84 -12.99
CA LEU A 46 -1.43 -0.48 -12.62
C LEU A 46 -2.80 -0.80 -13.22
N LEU A 47 -3.74 0.16 -13.19
CA LEU A 47 -5.06 0.02 -13.81
C LEU A 47 -5.01 -0.08 -15.35
N GLN A 48 -3.91 0.36 -15.97
CA GLN A 48 -3.63 0.18 -17.39
C GLN A 48 -2.90 -1.16 -17.69
N GLY A 49 -2.70 -2.01 -16.69
CA GLY A 49 -1.97 -3.27 -16.80
C GLY A 49 -0.46 -3.13 -16.98
N LYS A 50 0.09 -1.93 -16.73
CA LYS A 50 1.53 -1.66 -16.85
C LYS A 50 2.28 -2.12 -15.62
N GLN A 51 3.54 -2.49 -15.80
CA GLN A 51 4.47 -2.72 -14.70
C GLN A 51 4.87 -1.39 -14.05
N VAL A 52 5.10 -1.43 -12.75
CA VAL A 52 5.60 -0.30 -11.96
C VAL A 52 6.79 -0.72 -11.11
N PHE A 53 7.77 0.17 -11.03
CA PHE A 53 9.03 -0.06 -10.35
C PHE A 53 9.32 1.05 -9.35
N SER A 54 9.92 0.68 -8.20
CA SER A 54 10.39 1.66 -7.23
C SER A 54 11.88 1.62 -7.01
N TYR A 55 12.35 2.61 -6.29
CA TYR A 55 13.60 2.57 -5.55
C TYR A 55 13.29 2.48 -4.05
N THR A 56 14.19 1.83 -3.31
CA THR A 56 14.04 1.70 -1.86
C THR A 56 14.80 2.81 -1.15
N GLN A 57 14.07 3.62 -0.38
CA GLN A 57 14.62 4.65 0.48
C GLN A 57 14.70 4.12 1.91
N SER A 58 15.91 3.81 2.37
CA SER A 58 16.16 3.24 3.71
C SER A 58 16.94 4.16 4.65
N LYS A 59 17.26 5.39 4.19
CA LYS A 59 18.00 6.40 4.96
C LYS A 59 17.36 7.76 4.77
N PHE A 60 17.51 8.63 5.76
CA PHE A 60 17.12 10.02 5.63
C PHE A 60 18.06 10.74 4.66
N ASP A 61 17.56 11.04 3.48
CA ASP A 61 18.28 11.76 2.42
C ASP A 61 17.29 12.50 1.53
N ILE A 62 17.06 13.76 1.82
CA ILE A 62 16.10 14.59 1.08
C ILE A 62 16.53 14.77 -0.37
N ALA A 63 17.80 15.09 -0.61
CA ALA A 63 18.30 15.38 -1.96
C ALA A 63 18.24 14.12 -2.85
N GLY A 64 18.71 12.99 -2.33
CA GLY A 64 18.64 11.70 -3.01
C GLY A 64 17.20 11.25 -3.28
N ASN A 65 16.31 11.39 -2.28
CA ASN A 65 14.89 11.09 -2.45
C ASN A 65 14.25 11.91 -3.58
N CYS A 66 14.48 13.23 -3.60
CA CYS A 66 13.90 14.11 -4.61
C CYS A 66 14.47 13.84 -6.02
N GLU A 67 15.74 13.45 -6.12
CA GLU A 67 16.32 13.04 -7.39
C GLU A 67 15.73 11.74 -7.89
N MET A 68 15.75 10.69 -7.08
CA MET A 68 15.23 9.37 -7.44
C MET A 68 13.75 9.40 -7.80
N ALA A 69 12.95 10.22 -7.12
CA ALA A 69 11.52 10.35 -7.37
C ALA A 69 11.16 10.82 -8.79
N LYS A 70 12.09 11.39 -9.55
CA LYS A 70 11.88 11.78 -10.95
C LYS A 70 11.91 10.59 -11.91
N HIS A 71 12.57 9.50 -11.52
CA HIS A 71 12.96 8.41 -12.39
C HIS A 71 12.17 7.11 -12.19
N TYR A 72 11.40 7.03 -11.09
CA TYR A 72 10.67 5.82 -10.71
C TYR A 72 9.17 6.06 -10.60
N ASP A 73 8.38 4.99 -10.61
CA ASP A 73 6.92 5.08 -10.47
C ASP A 73 6.52 5.42 -9.05
N TYR A 74 7.23 4.87 -8.07
CA TYR A 74 6.98 5.13 -6.66
C TYR A 74 8.24 5.01 -5.82
N THR A 75 8.21 5.67 -4.68
CA THR A 75 9.22 5.53 -3.62
C THR A 75 8.75 4.45 -2.66
N TRP A 76 9.63 3.51 -2.35
CA TRP A 76 9.42 2.55 -1.29
C TRP A 76 10.16 3.03 -0.04
N TYR A 77 9.47 3.74 0.86
CA TYR A 77 10.04 4.09 2.16
C TYR A 77 10.05 2.85 3.05
N GLU A 78 11.23 2.47 3.50
CA GLU A 78 11.45 1.23 4.21
C GLU A 78 11.48 1.47 5.72
N MET A 79 10.44 1.06 6.45
CA MET A 79 10.43 1.16 7.93
C MET A 79 10.56 -0.19 8.65
N GLN A 80 10.45 -1.30 7.93
CA GLN A 80 10.58 -2.61 8.58
C GLN A 80 12.04 -2.97 8.88
N HIS A 81 12.96 -2.65 7.97
CA HIS A 81 14.38 -3.01 8.05
C HIS A 81 15.33 -1.81 8.00
N SER A 82 14.86 -0.65 8.43
CA SER A 82 15.68 0.55 8.51
C SER A 82 15.42 1.35 9.77
N THR A 83 16.18 2.41 9.96
CA THR A 83 16.04 3.34 11.08
C THR A 83 15.20 4.58 10.72
N LEU A 84 14.51 4.57 9.58
CA LEU A 84 13.63 5.67 9.20
C LEU A 84 12.43 5.77 10.15
N GLU A 85 12.15 6.99 10.56
CA GLU A 85 11.00 7.37 11.36
C GLU A 85 9.97 8.14 10.52
N PHE A 86 8.72 8.21 10.98
CA PHE A 86 7.66 8.96 10.29
C PHE A 86 8.06 10.41 10.00
N ARG A 87 8.74 11.06 10.95
CA ARG A 87 9.26 12.43 10.80
C ARG A 87 10.22 12.57 9.62
N ASP A 88 11.09 11.59 9.40
CA ASP A 88 12.07 11.60 8.33
C ASP A 88 11.38 11.49 6.98
N ILE A 89 10.40 10.59 6.88
CA ILE A 89 9.61 10.37 5.68
C ILE A 89 8.74 11.59 5.38
N GLU A 90 8.09 12.16 6.40
CA GLU A 90 7.32 13.39 6.28
C GLU A 90 8.15 14.54 5.67
N ALA A 91 9.38 14.74 6.17
CA ALA A 91 10.28 15.76 5.66
C ALA A 91 10.72 15.48 4.22
N MET A 92 11.01 14.23 3.86
CA MET A 92 11.35 13.85 2.49
C MET A 92 10.20 14.07 1.51
N ILE A 93 8.97 13.72 1.89
CA ILE A 93 7.78 13.96 1.08
C ILE A 93 7.52 15.47 0.93
N ALA A 94 7.62 16.23 2.03
CA ALA A 94 7.38 17.68 2.03
C ALA A 94 8.34 18.45 1.11
N ALA A 95 9.57 17.98 0.99
CA ALA A 95 10.59 18.64 0.20
C ALA A 95 10.32 18.60 -1.32
N CYS A 96 9.66 17.52 -1.81
CA CYS A 96 9.39 17.34 -3.24
C CYS A 96 8.10 16.52 -3.48
N PRO A 97 6.94 17.00 -3.04
CA PRO A 97 5.71 16.21 -2.99
C PRO A 97 5.17 15.79 -4.36
N HIS A 98 5.61 16.47 -5.43
CA HIS A 98 5.17 16.23 -6.81
C HIS A 98 6.34 15.91 -7.76
N ALA A 99 7.40 15.30 -7.24
CA ALA A 99 8.58 14.99 -8.06
C ALA A 99 8.36 13.88 -9.11
N GLY A 100 7.26 13.14 -9.02
CA GLY A 100 6.87 12.11 -10.01
C GLY A 100 6.51 10.79 -9.35
N ALA A 101 7.39 10.22 -8.54
CA ALA A 101 7.14 8.97 -7.84
C ALA A 101 6.02 9.12 -6.80
N THR A 102 5.12 8.15 -6.77
CA THR A 102 4.10 8.03 -5.71
C THR A 102 4.77 7.64 -4.39
N PRO A 103 4.60 8.39 -3.29
CA PRO A 103 5.14 8.01 -2.00
C PRO A 103 4.38 6.81 -1.42
N MET A 104 5.08 5.71 -1.16
CA MET A 104 4.55 4.50 -0.54
C MET A 104 5.47 4.05 0.60
N ILE A 105 4.92 3.40 1.62
CA ILE A 105 5.66 3.02 2.81
C ILE A 105 5.46 1.53 3.14
N ARG A 106 6.56 0.81 3.40
CA ARG A 106 6.50 -0.51 4.03
C ARG A 106 6.55 -0.34 5.54
N LEU A 107 5.47 -0.70 6.19
CA LEU A 107 5.34 -0.69 7.64
C LEU A 107 5.81 -2.02 8.25
N PRO A 108 6.18 -2.05 9.54
CA PRO A 108 6.50 -3.32 10.21
C PRO A 108 5.29 -4.23 10.40
N ASP A 109 4.09 -3.66 10.46
CA ASP A 109 2.83 -4.38 10.71
C ASP A 109 1.59 -3.56 10.29
N ALA A 110 0.39 -4.10 10.54
CA ALA A 110 -0.90 -3.48 10.21
C ALA A 110 -1.54 -2.71 11.39
N GLN A 111 -0.76 -2.25 12.36
CA GLN A 111 -1.32 -1.50 13.50
C GLN A 111 -1.94 -0.17 13.08
N GLU A 112 -3.10 0.16 13.70
CA GLU A 112 -3.89 1.36 13.42
C GLU A 112 -3.03 2.63 13.35
N TRP A 113 -2.28 2.90 14.42
CA TRP A 113 -1.54 4.15 14.55
C TRP A 113 -0.43 4.28 13.47
N ARG A 114 0.19 3.17 13.07
CA ARG A 114 1.22 3.17 12.02
C ARG A 114 0.64 3.52 10.67
N ILE A 115 -0.48 2.90 10.32
CA ILE A 115 -1.16 3.16 9.04
C ILE A 115 -1.72 4.58 9.01
N GLN A 116 -2.34 5.05 10.08
CA GLN A 116 -2.88 6.40 10.14
C GLN A 116 -1.79 7.46 10.05
N HIS A 117 -0.71 7.35 10.83
CA HIS A 117 0.43 8.29 10.72
C HIS A 117 1.00 8.31 9.30
N SER A 118 1.19 7.13 8.68
CA SER A 118 1.67 7.05 7.29
C SER A 118 0.79 7.83 6.33
N THR A 119 -0.51 7.61 6.42
CA THR A 119 -1.46 8.26 5.52
C THR A 119 -1.56 9.77 5.77
N ASP A 120 -1.35 10.23 7.00
CA ASP A 120 -1.42 11.66 7.36
C ASP A 120 -0.16 12.43 6.95
N ILE A 121 1.00 11.79 6.88
CA ILE A 121 2.24 12.40 6.36
C ILE A 121 2.31 12.45 4.83
N GLY A 122 1.33 11.89 4.11
CA GLY A 122 1.19 12.10 2.67
C GLY A 122 1.50 10.90 1.78
N VAL A 123 1.66 9.68 2.32
CA VAL A 123 1.79 8.50 1.45
C VAL A 123 0.46 8.18 0.76
N LEU A 124 0.56 7.66 -0.45
CA LEU A 124 -0.56 7.18 -1.27
C LEU A 124 -0.59 5.65 -1.39
N GLY A 125 0.23 4.97 -0.59
CA GLY A 125 0.20 3.52 -0.50
C GLY A 125 0.89 3.00 0.75
N VAL A 126 0.34 1.92 1.30
CA VAL A 126 0.90 1.18 2.42
C VAL A 126 1.18 -0.25 2.00
N ILE A 127 2.32 -0.77 2.43
CA ILE A 127 2.77 -2.12 2.14
C ILE A 127 2.92 -2.84 3.47
N ILE A 128 2.15 -3.90 3.66
CA ILE A 128 2.08 -4.65 4.92
C ILE A 128 2.75 -6.01 4.73
N PRO A 129 3.85 -6.27 5.44
CA PRO A 129 4.60 -7.52 5.36
C PRO A 129 3.96 -8.63 6.18
N THR A 130 4.38 -9.86 5.91
CA THR A 130 4.09 -11.07 6.70
C THR A 130 2.60 -11.25 6.98
N VAL A 131 1.77 -11.09 5.94
CA VAL A 131 0.32 -11.26 6.08
C VAL A 131 -0.03 -12.73 5.88
N ASP A 132 -0.40 -13.38 6.98
CA ASP A 132 -0.71 -14.82 7.02
C ASP A 132 -2.20 -15.13 7.01
N ASP A 133 -3.04 -14.14 7.31
CA ASP A 133 -4.47 -14.32 7.46
C ASP A 133 -5.30 -13.13 6.94
N VAL A 134 -6.60 -13.40 6.80
CA VAL A 134 -7.59 -12.44 6.30
C VAL A 134 -7.79 -11.26 7.25
N ASP A 135 -7.65 -11.47 8.56
CA ASP A 135 -7.92 -10.42 9.54
C ASP A 135 -6.82 -9.36 9.50
N ARG A 136 -5.56 -9.76 9.31
CA ARG A 136 -4.45 -8.82 9.10
C ARG A 136 -4.62 -8.03 7.80
N ALA A 137 -5.09 -8.66 6.73
CA ALA A 137 -5.40 -7.96 5.49
C ALA A 137 -6.56 -6.96 5.66
N ARG A 138 -7.60 -7.35 6.42
CA ARG A 138 -8.71 -6.45 6.78
C ARG A 138 -8.26 -5.25 7.62
N GLU A 139 -7.39 -5.46 8.60
CA GLU A 139 -6.82 -4.36 9.40
C GLU A 139 -6.04 -3.38 8.53
N ALA A 140 -5.25 -3.86 7.56
CA ALA A 140 -4.54 -3.00 6.62
C ALA A 140 -5.49 -2.06 5.85
N VAL A 141 -6.58 -2.59 5.31
CA VAL A 141 -7.59 -1.80 4.59
C VAL A 141 -8.35 -0.87 5.54
N LYS A 142 -8.72 -1.37 6.71
CA LYS A 142 -9.55 -0.68 7.70
C LYS A 142 -8.97 0.66 8.12
N TRP A 143 -7.67 0.75 8.30
CA TRP A 143 -7.01 1.95 8.78
C TRP A 143 -6.48 2.85 7.66
N ALA A 144 -6.39 2.33 6.42
CA ALA A 144 -5.90 3.09 5.27
C ALA A 144 -6.98 3.95 4.58
N ARG A 145 -8.27 3.64 4.73
CA ARG A 145 -9.37 4.27 3.99
C ARG A 145 -10.42 4.89 4.90
N TYR A 146 -10.99 6.00 4.47
CA TYR A 146 -12.08 6.69 5.19
C TYR A 146 -13.44 6.00 4.99
N PRO A 147 -14.38 6.23 5.90
CA PRO A 147 -15.79 5.89 5.65
C PRO A 147 -16.32 6.47 4.33
N PRO A 148 -17.26 5.79 3.66
CA PRO A 148 -17.95 4.57 4.07
C PRO A 148 -17.15 3.28 3.75
N VAL A 149 -15.99 3.38 3.09
CA VAL A 149 -15.20 2.23 2.63
C VAL A 149 -14.58 1.48 3.82
N ALA A 150 -14.01 2.23 4.79
CA ALA A 150 -13.37 1.65 5.97
C ALA A 150 -13.44 2.60 7.19
N ARG A 151 -12.43 2.62 8.09
CA ARG A 151 -12.51 3.29 9.40
C ARG A 151 -11.34 4.22 9.72
N ARG A 152 -10.57 4.67 8.74
CA ARG A 152 -9.50 5.65 9.00
C ARG A 152 -10.07 6.85 9.77
N SER A 153 -9.41 7.26 10.84
CA SER A 153 -9.75 8.45 11.61
C SER A 153 -9.52 9.72 10.81
N VAL A 154 -10.24 10.80 11.16
CA VAL A 154 -10.18 12.09 10.47
C VAL A 154 -8.95 12.87 10.91
N GLY A 155 -7.79 12.44 10.47
CA GLY A 155 -6.58 13.23 10.40
C GLY A 155 -6.24 13.48 8.93
N GLN A 156 -5.59 14.56 8.63
CA GLN A 156 -5.15 14.84 7.26
C GLN A 156 -3.68 15.24 7.26
N GLY A 157 -3.19 15.82 8.34
CA GLY A 157 -1.82 16.26 8.46
C GLY A 157 -1.28 16.95 7.22
N GLN A 158 -0.07 16.60 6.82
CA GLN A 158 0.56 17.06 5.60
C GLN A 158 -0.15 16.57 4.33
N ALA A 159 -0.76 15.38 4.36
CA ALA A 159 -1.42 14.77 3.19
C ALA A 159 -2.53 15.65 2.62
N GLY A 160 -3.33 16.27 3.48
CA GLY A 160 -4.38 17.19 3.06
C GLY A 160 -3.87 18.42 2.32
N SER A 161 -2.69 18.92 2.69
CA SER A 161 -2.03 20.06 2.04
C SER A 161 -1.42 19.68 0.69
N ILE A 162 -0.85 18.48 0.57
CA ILE A 162 -0.18 18.00 -0.66
C ILE A 162 -1.22 17.57 -1.69
N TRP A 163 -2.16 16.71 -1.32
CA TRP A 163 -3.08 16.03 -2.24
C TRP A 163 -4.46 16.71 -2.34
N GLY A 164 -4.74 17.65 -1.45
CA GLY A 164 -5.92 18.51 -1.50
C GLY A 164 -5.67 19.82 -2.24
N GLY A 165 -6.63 20.71 -2.26
CA GLY A 165 -6.53 22.00 -2.91
C GLY A 165 -6.89 21.98 -4.41
N ARG A 166 -6.87 23.14 -5.08
CA ARG A 166 -7.26 23.31 -6.49
C ARG A 166 -8.61 22.65 -6.82
N GLY A 167 -9.58 22.72 -5.89
CA GLY A 167 -10.89 22.09 -6.03
C GLY A 167 -10.95 20.60 -5.68
N ILE A 168 -9.84 19.99 -5.23
CA ILE A 168 -9.81 18.60 -4.78
C ILE A 168 -10.13 18.55 -3.29
N ASN A 169 -11.19 17.81 -2.95
CA ASN A 169 -11.44 17.43 -1.56
C ASN A 169 -10.68 16.15 -1.23
N TYR A 170 -9.59 16.25 -0.46
CA TYR A 170 -8.73 15.11 -0.11
C TYR A 170 -9.53 13.92 0.45
N ARG A 171 -10.45 14.16 1.39
CA ARG A 171 -11.24 13.08 2.01
C ARG A 171 -12.17 12.34 1.06
N GLN A 172 -12.66 13.04 0.03
CA GLN A 172 -13.55 12.43 -0.97
C GLN A 172 -12.80 11.65 -2.04
N THR A 173 -11.51 11.94 -2.23
CA THR A 173 -10.72 11.39 -3.33
C THR A 173 -9.69 10.36 -2.88
N ILE A 174 -9.20 10.42 -1.64
CA ILE A 174 -8.07 9.60 -1.19
C ILE A 174 -8.37 8.11 -1.19
N ASN A 175 -9.60 7.68 -0.92
CA ASN A 175 -9.95 6.27 -0.94
C ASN A 175 -9.67 5.63 -2.31
N ASP A 176 -9.95 6.36 -3.40
CA ASP A 176 -9.68 5.90 -4.76
C ASP A 176 -8.19 5.99 -5.13
N ASN A 177 -7.45 6.87 -4.45
CA ASN A 177 -6.03 7.09 -4.69
C ASN A 177 -5.10 6.28 -3.77
N MET A 178 -5.63 5.67 -2.71
CA MET A 178 -4.84 4.83 -1.81
C MET A 178 -4.58 3.46 -2.44
N LEU A 179 -3.34 2.98 -2.34
CA LEU A 179 -2.95 1.60 -2.62
C LEU A 179 -2.74 0.85 -1.31
N VAL A 180 -3.39 -0.30 -1.16
CA VAL A 180 -3.11 -1.25 -0.08
C VAL A 180 -2.44 -2.47 -0.69
N VAL A 181 -1.18 -2.66 -0.36
CA VAL A 181 -0.33 -3.73 -0.86
C VAL A 181 -0.08 -4.72 0.28
N ILE A 182 -0.36 -5.97 0.03
CA ILE A 182 -0.15 -7.08 0.96
C ILE A 182 1.05 -7.89 0.51
N MET A 183 1.96 -8.20 1.43
CA MET A 183 3.12 -9.07 1.16
C MET A 183 2.90 -10.44 1.79
N ILE A 184 2.89 -11.46 0.94
CA ILE A 184 2.85 -12.88 1.31
C ILE A 184 4.27 -13.41 1.21
N GLU A 185 4.77 -13.96 2.30
CA GLU A 185 6.17 -14.38 2.41
C GLU A 185 6.36 -15.58 3.36
N THR A 186 5.27 -16.27 3.73
CA THR A 186 5.29 -17.47 4.56
C THR A 186 4.44 -18.58 3.94
N PRO A 187 4.68 -19.85 4.26
CA PRO A 187 3.81 -20.96 3.84
C PRO A 187 2.35 -20.80 4.28
N THR A 188 2.11 -20.18 5.45
CA THR A 188 0.74 -19.88 5.95
C THR A 188 0.06 -18.85 5.07
N GLY A 189 0.75 -17.76 4.75
CA GLY A 189 0.23 -16.74 3.84
C GLY A 189 -0.05 -17.31 2.45
N VAL A 190 0.84 -18.19 1.93
CA VAL A 190 0.61 -18.90 0.66
C VAL A 190 -0.65 -19.76 0.71
N ALA A 191 -0.88 -20.49 1.81
CA ALA A 191 -2.09 -21.31 1.96
C ALA A 191 -3.36 -20.46 1.88
N ASN A 192 -3.35 -19.26 2.45
CA ASN A 192 -4.48 -18.34 2.58
C ASN A 192 -4.54 -17.26 1.47
N ALA A 193 -3.71 -17.35 0.44
CA ALA A 193 -3.50 -16.28 -0.55
C ALA A 193 -4.78 -15.79 -1.22
N TYR A 194 -5.69 -16.70 -1.58
CA TYR A 194 -6.98 -16.35 -2.19
C TYR A 194 -7.86 -15.52 -1.25
N ASP A 195 -8.01 -15.96 -0.02
CA ASP A 195 -8.87 -15.30 0.95
C ASP A 195 -8.31 -13.93 1.34
N ILE A 196 -6.97 -13.82 1.51
CA ILE A 196 -6.25 -12.58 1.73
C ILE A 196 -6.47 -11.61 0.55
N ALA A 197 -6.23 -12.07 -0.67
CA ALA A 197 -6.42 -11.26 -1.87
C ALA A 197 -7.87 -10.83 -2.07
N SER A 198 -8.84 -11.67 -1.69
CA SER A 198 -10.27 -11.40 -1.83
C SER A 198 -10.80 -10.31 -0.88
N VAL A 199 -10.01 -9.87 0.10
CA VAL A 199 -10.43 -8.80 1.01
C VAL A 199 -10.74 -7.52 0.22
N PRO A 200 -11.97 -6.98 0.35
CA PRO A 200 -12.33 -5.73 -0.32
C PRO A 200 -11.41 -4.59 0.11
N GLY A 201 -10.80 -3.91 -0.86
CA GLY A 201 -9.88 -2.80 -0.59
C GLY A 201 -8.38 -3.19 -0.61
N VAL A 202 -8.03 -4.47 -0.67
CA VAL A 202 -6.70 -4.90 -1.12
C VAL A 202 -6.58 -4.60 -2.61
N ASP A 203 -5.50 -3.95 -3.03
CA ASP A 203 -5.25 -3.59 -4.45
C ASP A 203 -4.23 -4.52 -5.08
N VAL A 204 -3.13 -4.80 -4.37
CA VAL A 204 -1.97 -5.56 -4.85
C VAL A 204 -1.57 -6.61 -3.83
N VAL A 205 -1.16 -7.77 -4.29
CA VAL A 205 -0.49 -8.78 -3.47
C VAL A 205 0.87 -9.09 -4.08
N ILE A 206 1.91 -9.03 -3.26
CA ILE A 206 3.29 -9.29 -3.69
C ILE A 206 3.90 -10.45 -2.92
N ILE A 207 4.90 -11.09 -3.53
CA ILE A 207 5.76 -12.08 -2.86
C ILE A 207 6.98 -11.36 -2.24
N GLY A 208 7.23 -11.60 -0.95
CA GLY A 208 8.50 -11.33 -0.30
C GLY A 208 9.48 -12.47 -0.55
N ASN A 209 10.26 -12.37 -1.62
CA ASN A 209 11.02 -13.50 -2.16
C ASN A 209 12.02 -14.13 -1.17
N ALA A 210 12.78 -13.28 -0.44
CA ALA A 210 13.79 -13.74 0.51
C ALA A 210 13.17 -14.46 1.72
N ASP A 211 12.13 -13.86 2.29
CA ASP A 211 11.45 -14.43 3.46
C ASP A 211 10.64 -15.66 3.11
N LEU A 212 10.01 -15.73 1.93
CA LEU A 212 9.33 -16.93 1.48
C LEU A 212 10.31 -18.09 1.32
N ALA A 213 11.50 -17.85 0.78
CA ALA A 213 12.54 -18.89 0.69
C ALA A 213 13.01 -19.33 2.09
N SER A 214 13.23 -18.38 2.99
CA SER A 214 13.65 -18.62 4.35
C SER A 214 12.63 -19.42 5.17
N PHE A 215 11.37 -18.97 5.17
CA PHE A 215 10.32 -19.61 5.97
C PHE A 215 9.81 -20.93 5.40
N SER A 216 9.86 -21.12 4.08
CA SER A 216 9.51 -22.39 3.47
C SER A 216 10.64 -23.44 3.53
N GLY A 217 11.88 -22.99 3.69
CA GLY A 217 13.06 -23.83 3.59
C GLY A 217 13.41 -24.24 2.14
N TYR A 218 12.70 -23.70 1.15
CA TYR A 218 12.99 -23.97 -0.25
C TYR A 218 13.85 -22.87 -0.85
N PRO A 219 15.00 -23.21 -1.45
CA PRO A 219 15.83 -22.21 -2.11
C PRO A 219 15.05 -21.44 -3.17
N ALA A 220 15.25 -20.13 -3.26
CA ALA A 220 14.64 -19.29 -4.31
C ALA A 220 14.98 -19.87 -5.70
N GLY A 221 13.96 -20.02 -6.56
CA GLY A 221 14.11 -20.60 -7.88
C GLY A 221 14.04 -22.13 -7.95
N SER A 222 13.99 -22.86 -6.81
CA SER A 222 13.71 -24.28 -6.81
C SER A 222 12.29 -24.56 -7.32
N GLU A 223 12.04 -25.80 -7.75
CA GLU A 223 10.72 -26.19 -8.24
C GLU A 223 9.64 -26.06 -7.15
N GLU A 224 9.96 -26.41 -5.90
CA GLU A 224 9.10 -26.28 -4.74
C GLU A 224 8.76 -24.81 -4.47
N TYR A 225 9.78 -23.94 -4.45
CA TYR A 225 9.61 -22.50 -4.29
C TYR A 225 8.73 -21.92 -5.41
N ASN A 226 9.01 -22.29 -6.67
CA ASN A 226 8.26 -21.80 -7.82
C ASN A 226 6.78 -22.23 -7.77
N ARG A 227 6.48 -23.43 -7.23
CA ARG A 227 5.09 -23.87 -6.99
C ARG A 227 4.37 -22.98 -5.97
N LEU A 228 5.06 -22.53 -4.91
CA LEU A 228 4.47 -21.59 -3.95
C LEU A 228 4.16 -20.24 -4.62
N VAL A 229 5.11 -19.71 -5.38
CA VAL A 229 4.92 -18.44 -6.11
C VAL A 229 3.77 -18.56 -7.12
N GLN A 230 3.71 -19.66 -7.87
CA GLN A 230 2.64 -19.92 -8.84
C GLN A 230 1.27 -19.97 -8.14
N LYS A 231 1.18 -20.68 -7.01
CA LYS A 231 -0.07 -20.73 -6.25
C LYS A 231 -0.55 -19.34 -5.83
N VAL A 232 0.32 -18.49 -5.30
CA VAL A 232 -0.06 -17.14 -4.90
C VAL A 232 -0.49 -16.33 -6.12
N HIS A 233 0.24 -16.41 -7.23
CA HIS A 233 -0.13 -15.74 -8.47
C HIS A 233 -1.55 -16.13 -8.92
N ASP A 234 -1.84 -17.42 -9.01
CA ASP A 234 -3.13 -17.92 -9.50
C ASP A 234 -4.29 -17.49 -8.57
N ASP A 235 -4.06 -17.54 -7.26
CA ASP A 235 -5.02 -17.10 -6.26
C ASP A 235 -5.29 -15.59 -6.33
N VAL A 236 -4.26 -14.78 -6.52
CA VAL A 236 -4.35 -13.31 -6.62
C VAL A 236 -5.10 -12.92 -7.90
N VAL A 237 -4.75 -13.54 -9.03
CA VAL A 237 -5.42 -13.31 -10.33
C VAL A 237 -6.88 -13.75 -10.26
N ARG A 238 -7.17 -14.92 -9.66
CA ARG A 238 -8.53 -15.42 -9.44
C ARG A 238 -9.37 -14.48 -8.58
N ALA A 239 -8.75 -13.84 -7.58
CA ALA A 239 -9.39 -12.82 -6.74
C ALA A 239 -9.56 -11.46 -7.48
N GLY A 240 -9.11 -11.35 -8.73
CA GLY A 240 -9.19 -10.11 -9.53
C GLY A 240 -8.24 -9.02 -9.03
N LYS A 241 -7.11 -9.38 -8.40
CA LYS A 241 -6.13 -8.45 -7.85
C LYS A 241 -4.85 -8.44 -8.68
N ILE A 242 -4.02 -7.43 -8.40
CA ILE A 242 -2.74 -7.26 -9.08
C ILE A 242 -1.68 -8.08 -8.36
N PHE A 243 -0.96 -8.92 -9.12
CA PHE A 243 0.17 -9.68 -8.61
C PHE A 243 1.48 -8.92 -8.81
N GLY A 244 2.40 -9.04 -7.85
CA GLY A 244 3.73 -8.46 -7.91
C GLY A 244 4.78 -9.27 -7.15
N GLN A 245 6.02 -8.83 -7.25
CA GLN A 245 7.17 -9.46 -6.60
C GLN A 245 8.09 -8.39 -6.01
N ALA A 246 8.84 -8.73 -4.95
CA ALA A 246 9.70 -7.74 -4.32
C ALA A 246 10.85 -7.28 -5.23
N ASP A 247 11.50 -8.17 -5.97
CA ASP A 247 12.66 -7.82 -6.79
C ASP A 247 12.47 -8.22 -8.27
N ALA A 248 12.46 -7.21 -9.15
CA ALA A 248 12.35 -7.44 -10.60
C ALA A 248 13.55 -8.22 -11.18
N ARG A 249 14.72 -8.13 -10.57
CA ARG A 249 15.92 -8.87 -11.00
C ARG A 249 15.80 -10.35 -10.70
N GLN A 250 15.28 -10.69 -9.52
CA GLN A 250 15.00 -12.08 -9.15
C GLN A 250 13.81 -12.64 -9.93
N ALA A 251 12.87 -11.76 -10.28
CA ALA A 251 11.72 -12.13 -11.09
C ALA A 251 12.07 -12.31 -12.58
N LYS A 252 13.19 -11.75 -13.07
CA LYS A 252 13.56 -11.71 -14.49
C LYS A 252 13.53 -13.08 -15.16
N ASP A 253 14.01 -14.08 -14.48
CA ASP A 253 14.09 -15.47 -14.98
C ASP A 253 12.91 -16.32 -14.51
N HIS A 254 11.99 -15.75 -13.72
CA HIS A 254 10.79 -16.45 -13.28
C HIS A 254 9.72 -16.43 -14.38
N PRO A 255 9.02 -17.55 -14.64
CA PRO A 255 7.95 -17.61 -15.66
C PRO A 255 6.88 -16.51 -15.52
N LEU A 256 6.61 -16.04 -14.29
CA LEU A 256 5.61 -15.02 -13.98
C LEU A 256 6.13 -13.57 -14.05
N SER A 257 7.35 -13.33 -14.50
CA SER A 257 7.92 -11.97 -14.54
C SER A 257 7.11 -11.01 -15.41
N SER A 258 6.58 -11.48 -16.53
CA SER A 258 5.72 -10.68 -17.43
C SER A 258 4.33 -10.42 -16.86
N GLU A 259 3.85 -11.30 -15.98
CA GLU A 259 2.54 -11.22 -15.35
C GLU A 259 2.57 -10.37 -14.06
N SER A 260 3.74 -10.28 -13.42
CA SER A 260 3.95 -9.39 -12.26
C SER A 260 3.89 -7.93 -12.70
N LYS A 261 3.13 -7.11 -11.98
CA LYS A 261 2.91 -5.70 -12.33
C LYS A 261 3.50 -4.72 -11.31
N PHE A 262 3.84 -5.17 -10.12
CA PHE A 262 4.33 -4.33 -9.03
C PHE A 262 5.65 -4.89 -8.48
N PHE A 263 6.70 -4.05 -8.43
CA PHE A 263 8.03 -4.47 -7.99
C PHE A 263 8.64 -3.46 -7.04
N GLN A 264 9.19 -3.94 -5.91
CA GLN A 264 9.93 -3.09 -4.96
C GLN A 264 11.16 -2.47 -5.61
N ASN A 265 11.91 -3.23 -6.40
CA ASN A 265 13.11 -2.76 -7.09
C ASN A 265 13.02 -3.11 -8.58
N GLY A 266 13.59 -2.26 -9.42
CA GLY A 266 13.61 -2.51 -10.84
C GLY A 266 14.30 -1.40 -11.61
N PRO A 267 14.20 -1.39 -12.94
CA PRO A 267 14.78 -0.35 -13.77
C PRO A 267 14.07 0.99 -13.55
N SER A 268 14.79 2.08 -13.74
CA SER A 268 14.18 3.41 -13.83
C SER A 268 13.34 3.54 -15.11
N ASN A 269 12.39 4.46 -15.11
CA ASN A 269 11.48 4.68 -16.24
C ASN A 269 12.17 5.24 -17.51
N ASP A 270 13.32 5.87 -17.34
CA ASP A 270 14.05 6.64 -18.36
C ASP A 270 15.50 6.18 -18.56
N GLY A 271 15.90 5.05 -17.98
CA GLY A 271 17.26 4.53 -18.06
C GLY A 271 18.25 5.25 -17.12
N TYR A 272 17.76 6.05 -16.19
CA TYR A 272 18.61 6.67 -15.18
C TYR A 272 19.31 5.61 -14.35
N VAL A 273 20.63 5.74 -14.21
CA VAL A 273 21.45 4.87 -13.36
C VAL A 273 21.92 5.70 -12.16
N PRO A 274 21.51 5.37 -10.93
CA PRO A 274 21.97 6.09 -9.75
C PRO A 274 23.49 6.06 -9.66
N THR A 275 24.12 7.22 -9.61
CA THR A 275 25.55 7.31 -9.34
C THR A 275 25.74 7.17 -7.82
N GLY A 276 26.30 6.04 -7.36
CA GLY A 276 26.66 5.87 -5.96
C GLY A 276 27.63 6.94 -5.48
N ARG A 277 27.74 7.18 -4.16
CA ARG A 277 28.76 8.03 -3.56
C ARG A 277 30.14 7.55 -4.05
N GLY A 278 30.73 8.24 -5.05
CA GLY A 278 32.01 7.86 -5.64
C GLY A 278 32.03 7.78 -7.16
N GLY A 279 30.93 8.16 -7.86
CA GLY A 279 30.94 8.36 -9.30
C GLY A 279 31.08 7.11 -10.17
N ARG A 280 30.89 5.92 -9.62
CA ARG A 280 30.76 4.69 -10.43
C ARG A 280 29.29 4.38 -10.64
N PRO A 281 28.83 4.17 -11.89
CA PRO A 281 27.52 3.61 -12.16
C PRO A 281 27.40 2.26 -11.44
N THR A 282 26.36 2.05 -10.65
CA THR A 282 26.05 0.71 -10.19
C THR A 282 25.48 -0.03 -11.39
N ASP A 283 26.19 -1.04 -11.87
CA ASP A 283 25.72 -1.90 -12.95
C ASP A 283 24.37 -2.54 -12.52
N PRO A 284 23.26 -2.26 -13.22
CA PRO A 284 21.97 -2.85 -12.89
C PRO A 284 21.96 -4.38 -13.04
N ASN A 285 22.97 -4.96 -13.70
CA ASN A 285 23.18 -6.41 -13.84
C ASN A 285 24.27 -6.94 -12.89
N ALA A 286 24.86 -6.11 -12.04
CA ALA A 286 25.81 -6.58 -11.05
C ALA A 286 25.11 -7.58 -10.09
N PRO A 287 25.73 -8.73 -9.79
CA PRO A 287 25.19 -9.60 -8.75
C PRO A 287 25.07 -8.83 -7.45
N PRO A 288 24.08 -9.14 -6.59
CA PRO A 288 23.97 -8.50 -5.28
C PRO A 288 25.31 -8.62 -4.58
N PRO A 289 25.76 -7.59 -3.83
CA PRO A 289 26.94 -7.74 -3.01
C PRO A 289 26.74 -8.97 -2.15
N GLY A 290 27.62 -9.97 -2.34
CA GLY A 290 27.54 -11.19 -1.56
C GLY A 290 27.44 -10.79 -0.09
N GLU A 291 26.55 -11.42 0.65
CA GLU A 291 26.49 -11.32 2.09
C GLU A 291 27.86 -11.77 2.60
N GLY A 292 28.76 -10.81 2.74
CA GLY A 292 29.95 -10.98 3.52
C GLY A 292 29.51 -11.15 4.96
N GLY A 293 29.15 -12.35 5.33
CA GLY A 293 29.03 -12.72 6.73
C GLY A 293 30.28 -12.25 7.43
N PRO A 294 30.21 -11.81 8.69
CA PRO A 294 31.37 -11.34 9.42
C PRO A 294 32.43 -12.43 9.36
N THR A 295 33.54 -12.12 8.66
CA THR A 295 34.74 -12.98 8.72
C THR A 295 35.19 -12.94 10.15
N VAL A 296 34.86 -13.97 10.89
CA VAL A 296 35.42 -14.19 12.22
C VAL A 296 36.92 -14.35 12.00
N PRO A 297 37.77 -13.44 12.51
CA PRO A 297 39.23 -13.62 12.40
C PRO A 297 39.58 -14.95 13.06
N PRO A 298 40.52 -15.73 12.49
CA PRO A 298 40.93 -16.98 13.07
C PRO A 298 41.41 -16.71 14.50
N ALA A 299 40.92 -17.47 15.47
CA ALA A 299 41.31 -17.37 16.85
C ALA A 299 42.83 -17.45 16.95
N ALA A 300 43.46 -16.40 17.44
CA ALA A 300 44.90 -16.37 17.68
C ALA A 300 45.25 -17.54 18.63
N GLY A 301 46.01 -18.51 18.11
CA GLY A 301 46.47 -19.65 18.86
C GLY A 301 47.23 -19.19 20.11
N ARG A 302 46.74 -19.51 21.27
CA ARG A 302 47.47 -19.35 22.54
C ARG A 302 48.70 -20.22 22.47
N GLY A 303 49.86 -19.60 22.22
CA GLY A 303 51.16 -20.24 22.38
C GLY A 303 51.31 -20.77 23.79
N ARG A 304 51.48 -22.08 23.94
CA ARG A 304 51.94 -22.71 25.20
C ARG A 304 53.34 -22.22 25.48
N GLY A 305 53.49 -21.31 26.42
CA GLY A 305 54.78 -20.99 27.03
C GLY A 305 55.26 -22.15 27.84
N GLY A 306 56.34 -22.83 27.34
CA GLY A 306 57.06 -23.83 28.10
C GLY A 306 57.76 -23.18 29.28
N ARG A 307 57.51 -23.64 30.49
CA ARG A 307 58.36 -23.41 31.66
C ARG A 307 59.57 -24.35 31.54
N GLY A 308 60.74 -23.81 31.25
CA GLY A 308 62.03 -24.42 31.52
C GLY A 308 62.46 -24.05 32.94
N GLY A 309 62.73 -25.01 33.76
CA GLY A 309 63.30 -24.80 35.07
C GLY A 309 64.83 -24.56 35.00
N ASN A 310 65.30 -23.78 35.92
CA ASN A 310 66.36 -24.03 36.91
C ASN A 310 66.27 -22.89 37.92
#